data_532022baa84d44e8d271d68c8187bb26
#
_entry.id   532022baa84d44e8d271d68c8187bb26
#
_cell.length_a   1.000
_cell.length_b   1.000
_cell.length_c   1.000
_cell.angle_alpha   90.00
_cell.angle_beta   90.00
_cell.angle_gamma   90.00
#
_symmetry.space_group_name_H-M   'P 1'
#
loop_
_entity.id
_entity.type
_entity.pdbx_description
1 polymer ?
#
loop_
_entity_poly.entity_id
_entity_poly.type
_entity_poly.pdbx_seq_one_letter_code
_entity_poly.pdbx_strand_id
1 'polypeptide(L)'
;MLADLGEDARPLAGGHSLIPMMKLRLATPSHLVDLAGVPELKGIRQDGGDIVIGATTTQHELIGSALLADELPILRETSLLIADPQVRYLGTLGGNVANGDPGNDMPAVMMCLGATYQVAGKAGERRIAAREFYQGAYFTALEPGEIVTAIRIKAPPAGHGWAYEKLKRKVGDYATAAAAVMLTMDSGKVATCSIGLTNVSETPLWAEEAEKILVGSALDGATVRKAVAAAEAITSPAADSRGPVHYRTKMAGVMLTRALARAKERAR
;
A
#
# COMPACT_ATOMS: atom_id res chain seq x y z
N MET A 1 6.38 -10.78 -24.86
CA MET A 1 7.83 -10.64 -24.54
C MET A 1 8.17 -11.30 -23.19
N LEU A 2 7.70 -10.85 -22.03
CA LEU A 2 8.05 -11.52 -20.75
C LEU A 2 7.76 -13.02 -20.77
N ALA A 3 6.56 -13.42 -21.19
CA ALA A 3 6.17 -14.84 -21.28
C ALA A 3 7.01 -15.66 -22.29
N ASP A 4 7.63 -15.02 -23.27
CA ASP A 4 8.46 -15.69 -24.29
C ASP A 4 9.94 -15.79 -23.85
N LEU A 5 10.35 -14.94 -22.91
CA LEU A 5 11.71 -14.92 -22.34
C LEU A 5 11.88 -15.91 -21.15
N GLY A 6 10.78 -16.51 -20.69
CA GLY A 6 10.79 -17.51 -19.63
C GLY A 6 10.73 -16.92 -18.22
N GLU A 7 10.72 -17.81 -17.23
CA GLU A 7 10.50 -17.46 -15.82
C GLU A 7 11.62 -16.65 -15.19
N ASP A 8 12.81 -16.66 -15.77
CA ASP A 8 13.96 -15.87 -15.29
C ASP A 8 13.97 -14.42 -15.79
N ALA A 9 13.05 -14.06 -16.71
CA ALA A 9 12.89 -12.67 -17.13
C ALA A 9 12.15 -11.87 -16.05
N ARG A 10 12.56 -10.62 -15.84
CA ARG A 10 11.92 -9.72 -14.86
C ARG A 10 11.53 -8.40 -15.51
N PRO A 11 10.34 -7.85 -15.20
CA PRO A 11 9.99 -6.49 -15.57
C PRO A 11 10.82 -5.51 -14.73
N LEU A 12 11.32 -4.46 -15.36
CA LEU A 12 12.03 -3.36 -14.73
C LEU A 12 11.18 -2.08 -14.85
N ALA A 13 10.68 -1.58 -13.71
CA ALA A 13 10.03 -0.28 -13.61
C ALA A 13 11.02 0.74 -13.01
N GLY A 14 10.81 1.21 -11.78
CA GLY A 14 11.73 2.13 -11.12
C GLY A 14 13.06 1.56 -10.64
N GLY A 15 13.23 0.24 -10.64
CA GLY A 15 14.46 -0.46 -10.31
C GLY A 15 14.89 -0.44 -8.83
N HIS A 16 14.18 0.24 -7.95
CA HIS A 16 14.62 0.48 -6.56
C HIS A 16 14.48 -0.71 -5.60
N SER A 17 13.87 -1.80 -6.04
CA SER A 17 13.91 -3.11 -5.36
C SER A 17 14.78 -4.08 -6.15
N LEU A 18 14.54 -4.24 -7.44
CA LEU A 18 15.22 -5.25 -8.27
C LEU A 18 16.73 -4.99 -8.41
N ILE A 19 17.14 -3.74 -8.69
CA ILE A 19 18.57 -3.42 -8.87
C ILE A 19 19.38 -3.65 -7.57
N PRO A 20 18.93 -3.23 -6.36
CA PRO A 20 19.59 -3.63 -5.11
C PRO A 20 19.70 -5.14 -4.91
N MET A 21 18.63 -5.90 -5.22
CA MET A 21 18.68 -7.37 -5.14
C MET A 21 19.72 -7.97 -6.12
N MET A 22 19.80 -7.43 -7.34
CA MET A 22 20.81 -7.84 -8.32
C MET A 22 22.23 -7.51 -7.86
N LYS A 23 22.45 -6.32 -7.27
CA LYS A 23 23.76 -5.94 -6.71
C LYS A 23 24.20 -6.88 -5.58
N LEU A 24 23.25 -7.37 -4.78
CA LEU A 24 23.50 -8.36 -3.72
C LEU A 24 23.48 -9.81 -4.23
N ARG A 25 23.24 -10.04 -5.53
CA ARG A 25 23.09 -11.36 -6.15
C ARG A 25 21.97 -12.21 -5.53
N LEU A 26 20.97 -11.56 -4.96
CA LEU A 26 19.74 -12.20 -4.48
C LEU A 26 18.73 -12.43 -5.61
N ALA A 27 18.86 -11.69 -6.70
CA ALA A 27 18.13 -11.89 -7.95
C ALA A 27 19.15 -11.89 -9.10
N THR A 28 19.04 -12.87 -9.99
CA THR A 28 19.93 -13.04 -11.16
C THR A 28 19.09 -13.26 -12.43
N PRO A 29 18.26 -12.27 -12.82
CA PRO A 29 17.41 -12.43 -14.01
C PRO A 29 18.27 -12.58 -15.27
N SER A 30 17.84 -13.47 -16.16
CA SER A 30 18.47 -13.64 -17.48
C SER A 30 18.21 -12.46 -18.42
N HIS A 31 17.03 -11.83 -18.26
CA HIS A 31 16.57 -10.70 -19.06
C HIS A 31 15.86 -9.68 -18.20
N LEU A 32 16.02 -8.41 -18.53
CA LEU A 32 15.26 -7.29 -18.02
C LEU A 32 14.39 -6.71 -19.12
N VAL A 33 13.10 -6.59 -18.86
CA VAL A 33 12.15 -5.93 -19.76
C VAL A 33 11.82 -4.56 -19.18
N ASP A 34 12.41 -3.52 -19.77
CA ASP A 34 12.20 -2.15 -19.30
C ASP A 34 10.79 -1.66 -19.65
N LEU A 35 10.05 -1.25 -18.62
CA LEU A 35 8.69 -0.73 -18.74
C LEU A 35 8.64 0.79 -18.88
N ALA A 36 9.75 1.51 -18.75
CA ALA A 36 9.79 2.98 -18.78
C ALA A 36 9.36 3.54 -20.15
N GLY A 37 9.57 2.77 -21.21
CA GLY A 37 9.19 3.13 -22.58
C GLY A 37 7.74 2.85 -22.96
N VAL A 38 6.88 2.43 -22.03
CA VAL A 38 5.46 2.08 -22.28
C VAL A 38 4.56 3.18 -21.73
N PRO A 39 4.14 4.16 -22.55
CA PRO A 39 3.39 5.34 -22.07
C PRO A 39 2.01 4.98 -21.49
N GLU A 40 1.40 3.89 -21.94
CA GLU A 40 0.09 3.41 -21.46
C GLU A 40 0.12 3.00 -19.99
N LEU A 41 1.30 2.67 -19.46
CA LEU A 41 1.48 2.31 -18.05
C LEU A 41 1.65 3.53 -17.14
N LYS A 42 1.56 4.76 -17.66
CA LYS A 42 1.84 5.99 -16.91
C LYS A 42 0.60 6.89 -16.81
N GLY A 43 0.62 7.73 -15.79
CA GLY A 43 -0.35 8.82 -15.61
C GLY A 43 -1.41 8.55 -14.58
N ILE A 44 -2.11 9.62 -14.23
CA ILE A 44 -3.17 9.66 -13.22
C ILE A 44 -4.38 10.31 -13.86
N ARG A 45 -5.53 9.63 -13.83
CA ARG A 45 -6.75 10.13 -14.44
C ARG A 45 -7.98 9.70 -13.65
N GLN A 46 -9.05 10.43 -13.82
CA GLN A 46 -10.38 10.00 -13.40
C GLN A 46 -11.04 9.21 -14.54
N ASP A 47 -11.70 8.12 -14.21
CA ASP A 47 -12.40 7.26 -15.15
C ASP A 47 -13.71 6.81 -14.51
N GLY A 48 -14.80 7.46 -14.87
CA GLY A 48 -16.08 7.30 -14.19
C GLY A 48 -15.99 7.73 -12.72
N GLY A 49 -16.36 6.83 -11.81
CA GLY A 49 -16.27 7.04 -10.36
C GLY A 49 -14.94 6.58 -9.75
N ASP A 50 -13.98 6.14 -10.58
CA ASP A 50 -12.68 5.64 -10.15
C ASP A 50 -11.56 6.61 -10.47
N ILE A 51 -10.51 6.58 -9.66
CA ILE A 51 -9.21 7.16 -9.95
C ILE A 51 -8.31 6.02 -10.45
N VAL A 52 -7.71 6.21 -11.63
CA VAL A 52 -6.84 5.22 -12.28
C VAL A 52 -5.43 5.78 -12.33
N ILE A 53 -4.50 5.00 -11.77
CA ILE A 53 -3.08 5.33 -11.69
C ILE A 53 -2.30 4.27 -12.48
N GLY A 54 -1.60 4.67 -13.53
CA GLY A 54 -0.75 3.77 -14.30
C GLY A 54 0.40 3.22 -13.45
N ALA A 55 0.76 1.96 -13.66
CA ALA A 55 1.71 1.24 -12.80
C ALA A 55 3.11 1.87 -12.76
N THR A 56 3.56 2.52 -13.85
CA THR A 56 4.86 3.19 -13.90
C THR A 56 4.84 4.64 -13.39
N THR A 57 3.70 5.13 -12.89
CA THR A 57 3.61 6.42 -12.21
C THR A 57 4.49 6.41 -10.96
N THR A 58 5.39 7.38 -10.84
CA THR A 58 6.37 7.44 -9.75
C THR A 58 5.77 7.98 -8.46
N GLN A 59 6.41 7.70 -7.33
CA GLN A 59 6.02 8.28 -6.03
C GLN A 59 6.09 9.82 -6.07
N HIS A 60 7.03 10.37 -6.82
CA HIS A 60 7.14 11.82 -7.02
C HIS A 60 5.93 12.40 -7.76
N GLU A 61 5.45 11.73 -8.80
CA GLU A 61 4.26 12.14 -9.55
C GLU A 61 2.98 12.03 -8.70
N LEU A 62 2.87 11.00 -7.82
CA LEU A 62 1.78 10.93 -6.85
C LEU A 62 1.76 12.14 -5.91
N ILE A 63 2.92 12.54 -5.41
CA ILE A 63 3.07 13.72 -4.52
C ILE A 63 2.62 15.01 -5.20
N GLY A 64 2.94 15.17 -6.50
CA GLY A 64 2.66 16.37 -7.27
C GLY A 64 1.27 16.45 -7.90
N SER A 65 0.48 15.37 -7.82
CA SER A 65 -0.84 15.31 -8.48
C SER A 65 -1.90 16.12 -7.71
N ALA A 66 -2.47 17.14 -8.37
CA ALA A 66 -3.59 17.91 -7.83
C ALA A 66 -4.82 17.01 -7.61
N LEU A 67 -5.14 16.13 -8.58
CA LEU A 67 -6.25 15.19 -8.44
C LEU A 67 -6.14 14.31 -7.19
N LEU A 68 -4.92 13.78 -6.92
CA LEU A 68 -4.72 12.95 -5.71
C LEU A 68 -4.67 13.78 -4.43
N ALA A 69 -4.25 15.04 -4.49
CA ALA A 69 -4.27 15.93 -3.34
C ALA A 69 -5.71 16.21 -2.88
N ASP A 70 -6.65 16.27 -3.82
CA ASP A 70 -8.06 16.54 -3.54
C ASP A 70 -8.82 15.25 -3.18
N GLU A 71 -8.65 14.18 -3.96
CA GLU A 71 -9.47 12.98 -3.87
C GLU A 71 -8.88 11.88 -2.98
N LEU A 72 -7.55 11.72 -2.97
CA LEU A 72 -6.83 10.64 -2.26
C LEU A 72 -5.55 11.16 -1.56
N PRO A 73 -5.68 12.15 -0.67
CA PRO A 73 -4.51 12.80 -0.04
C PRO A 73 -3.64 11.85 0.79
N ILE A 74 -4.16 10.71 1.21
CA ILE A 74 -3.38 9.65 1.88
C ILE A 74 -2.22 9.14 1.01
N LEU A 75 -2.38 9.13 -0.33
CA LEU A 75 -1.31 8.69 -1.24
C LEU A 75 -0.12 9.65 -1.20
N ARG A 76 -0.38 10.95 -1.17
CA ARG A 76 0.67 11.97 -1.00
C ARG A 76 1.35 11.83 0.36
N GLU A 77 0.58 11.69 1.44
CA GLU A 77 1.12 11.53 2.80
C GLU A 77 2.02 10.30 2.89
N THR A 78 1.57 9.16 2.37
CA THR A 78 2.35 7.91 2.34
C THR A 78 3.61 8.05 1.50
N SER A 79 3.50 8.60 0.28
CA SER A 79 4.65 8.76 -0.63
C SER A 79 5.75 9.61 -0.02
N LEU A 80 5.41 10.65 0.74
CA LEU A 80 6.37 11.51 1.45
C LEU A 80 7.16 10.75 2.54
N LEU A 81 6.64 9.63 3.03
CA LEU A 81 7.28 8.79 4.05
C LEU A 81 8.10 7.64 3.44
N ILE A 82 7.98 7.39 2.13
CA ILE A 82 8.75 6.39 1.40
C ILE A 82 10.15 6.92 1.14
N ALA A 83 11.16 6.17 1.59
CA ALA A 83 12.57 6.36 1.27
C ALA A 83 13.01 7.84 1.31
N ASP A 84 13.73 8.28 0.27
CA ASP A 84 14.20 9.64 0.06
C ASP A 84 13.75 10.17 -1.32
N PRO A 85 14.01 11.45 -1.64
CA PRO A 85 13.61 12.02 -2.93
C PRO A 85 14.17 11.26 -4.15
N GLN A 86 15.41 10.79 -4.10
CA GLN A 86 16.05 10.10 -5.23
C GLN A 86 15.29 8.80 -5.55
N VAL A 87 14.94 8.04 -4.51
CA VAL A 87 14.12 6.83 -4.67
C VAL A 87 12.73 7.17 -5.21
N ARG A 88 12.09 8.23 -4.70
CA ARG A 88 10.75 8.64 -5.12
C ARG A 88 10.65 9.12 -6.56
N TYR A 89 11.73 9.68 -7.12
CA TYR A 89 11.77 10.11 -8.52
C TYR A 89 11.71 8.96 -9.52
N LEU A 90 12.14 7.77 -9.14
CA LEU A 90 12.18 6.59 -10.01
C LEU A 90 11.24 5.47 -9.53
N GLY A 91 11.11 5.28 -8.23
CA GLY A 91 10.24 4.26 -7.65
C GLY A 91 8.77 4.48 -8.02
N THR A 92 8.16 3.45 -8.61
CA THR A 92 6.80 3.52 -9.15
C THR A 92 5.78 2.90 -8.20
N LEU A 93 4.51 3.29 -8.33
CA LEU A 93 3.42 2.69 -7.55
C LEU A 93 3.27 1.20 -7.88
N GLY A 94 3.19 0.85 -9.16
CA GLY A 94 3.06 -0.54 -9.61
C GLY A 94 4.23 -1.41 -9.18
N GLY A 95 5.48 -0.91 -9.27
CA GLY A 95 6.66 -1.61 -8.79
C GLY A 95 6.64 -1.84 -7.28
N ASN A 96 6.15 -0.86 -6.51
CA ASN A 96 6.03 -0.98 -5.05
C ASN A 96 5.03 -2.06 -4.64
N VAL A 97 3.85 -2.11 -5.28
CA VAL A 97 2.82 -3.10 -4.95
C VAL A 97 3.15 -4.49 -5.50
N ALA A 98 3.66 -4.59 -6.74
CA ALA A 98 3.95 -5.86 -7.39
C ALA A 98 5.17 -6.59 -6.81
N ASN A 99 6.07 -5.88 -6.11
CA ASN A 99 7.24 -6.48 -5.47
C ASN A 99 6.86 -7.44 -4.30
N GLY A 100 5.68 -7.29 -3.73
CA GLY A 100 5.21 -8.14 -2.63
C GLY A 100 6.04 -8.05 -1.34
N ASP A 101 6.87 -7.01 -1.18
CA ASP A 101 7.65 -6.79 0.05
C ASP A 101 6.73 -6.32 1.17
N PRO A 102 6.61 -7.04 2.30
CA PRO A 102 5.77 -6.65 3.43
C PRO A 102 6.18 -5.31 4.05
N GLY A 103 7.42 -4.89 3.85
CA GLY A 103 7.95 -3.61 4.32
C GLY A 103 7.55 -2.41 3.45
N ASN A 104 7.01 -2.63 2.26
CA ASN A 104 6.54 -1.56 1.40
C ASN A 104 5.29 -0.90 1.98
N ASP A 105 5.22 0.42 1.87
CA ASP A 105 4.14 1.23 2.47
C ASP A 105 2.83 1.14 1.66
N MET A 106 2.92 1.15 0.32
CA MET A 106 1.74 1.22 -0.55
C MET A 106 0.82 -0.01 -0.50
N PRO A 107 1.28 -1.27 -0.34
CA PRO A 107 0.40 -2.43 -0.28
C PRO A 107 -0.72 -2.30 0.76
N ALA A 108 -0.40 -1.95 2.00
CA ALA A 108 -1.41 -1.77 3.06
C ALA A 108 -2.34 -0.57 2.79
N VAL A 109 -1.82 0.50 2.19
CA VAL A 109 -2.63 1.65 1.76
C VAL A 109 -3.60 1.23 0.65
N MET A 110 -3.17 0.42 -0.32
CA MET A 110 -4.06 -0.10 -1.36
C MET A 110 -5.16 -1.00 -0.80
N MET A 111 -4.85 -1.84 0.20
CA MET A 111 -5.88 -2.63 0.90
C MET A 111 -6.87 -1.73 1.65
N CYS A 112 -6.38 -0.68 2.33
CA CYS A 112 -7.19 0.31 3.02
C CYS A 112 -8.12 1.06 2.04
N LEU A 113 -7.63 1.41 0.87
CA LEU A 113 -8.40 2.07 -0.18
C LEU A 113 -9.34 1.14 -0.97
N GLY A 114 -9.31 -0.17 -0.70
CA GLY A 114 -10.07 -1.16 -1.48
C GLY A 114 -9.69 -1.15 -2.95
N ALA A 115 -8.41 -0.90 -3.26
CA ALA A 115 -7.91 -0.80 -4.62
C ALA A 115 -8.04 -2.12 -5.39
N THR A 116 -8.10 -2.01 -6.72
CA THR A 116 -8.06 -3.12 -7.66
C THR A 116 -6.87 -2.95 -8.60
N TYR A 117 -6.05 -3.97 -8.74
CA TYR A 117 -4.95 -4.01 -9.68
C TYR A 117 -5.42 -4.53 -11.04
N GLN A 118 -5.18 -3.75 -12.08
CA GLN A 118 -5.29 -4.22 -13.47
C GLN A 118 -4.01 -4.95 -13.82
N VAL A 119 -4.13 -6.16 -14.33
CA VAL A 119 -3.02 -7.04 -14.65
C VAL A 119 -3.15 -7.48 -16.10
N ALA A 120 -2.05 -7.48 -16.83
CA ALA A 120 -1.99 -7.97 -18.20
C ALA A 120 -0.89 -9.02 -18.36
N GLY A 121 -1.21 -10.06 -19.13
CA GLY A 121 -0.30 -11.13 -19.51
C GLY A 121 -0.67 -11.73 -20.86
N LYS A 122 -0.06 -12.86 -21.21
CA LYS A 122 -0.33 -13.54 -22.49
C LYS A 122 -1.78 -14.00 -22.63
N ALA A 123 -2.44 -14.33 -21.52
CA ALA A 123 -3.84 -14.77 -21.49
C ALA A 123 -4.85 -13.62 -21.61
N GLY A 124 -4.39 -12.36 -21.61
CA GLY A 124 -5.23 -11.16 -21.65
C GLY A 124 -5.11 -10.32 -20.40
N GLU A 125 -6.17 -9.57 -20.09
CA GLU A 125 -6.25 -8.69 -18.93
C GLU A 125 -7.18 -9.27 -17.87
N ARG A 126 -6.85 -9.05 -16.61
CA ARG A 126 -7.69 -9.39 -15.46
C ARG A 126 -7.56 -8.35 -14.35
N ARG A 127 -8.46 -8.42 -13.38
CA ARG A 127 -8.45 -7.55 -12.20
C ARG A 127 -8.34 -8.39 -10.94
N ILE A 128 -7.53 -7.91 -9.99
CA ILE A 128 -7.31 -8.56 -8.70
C ILE A 128 -7.50 -7.51 -7.61
N ALA A 129 -8.33 -7.79 -6.61
CA ALA A 129 -8.47 -6.91 -5.46
C ALA A 129 -7.16 -6.86 -4.66
N ALA A 130 -6.76 -5.68 -4.18
CA ALA A 130 -5.54 -5.53 -3.39
C ALA A 130 -5.52 -6.44 -2.15
N ARG A 131 -6.70 -6.72 -1.56
CA ARG A 131 -6.87 -7.61 -0.41
C ARG A 131 -6.65 -9.09 -0.72
N GLU A 132 -6.66 -9.49 -1.99
CA GLU A 132 -6.47 -10.86 -2.47
C GLU A 132 -5.13 -11.06 -3.18
N PHE A 133 -4.34 -9.99 -3.30
CA PHE A 133 -3.15 -9.98 -4.14
C PHE A 133 -1.91 -10.57 -3.48
N TYR A 134 -1.74 -10.41 -2.16
CA TYR A 134 -0.52 -10.80 -1.44
C TYR A 134 -0.68 -12.18 -0.81
N GLN A 135 0.15 -13.15 -1.23
CA GLN A 135 0.09 -14.55 -0.82
C GLN A 135 1.21 -14.94 0.14
N GLY A 136 2.27 -14.14 0.23
CA GLY A 136 3.42 -14.31 1.11
C GLY A 136 4.43 -13.21 0.89
N ALA A 137 5.52 -13.20 1.63
CA ALA A 137 6.61 -12.24 1.44
C ALA A 137 7.23 -12.43 0.05
N TYR A 138 7.21 -11.35 -0.77
CA TYR A 138 7.64 -11.35 -2.17
C TYR A 138 6.84 -12.30 -3.08
N PHE A 139 5.68 -12.76 -2.63
CA PHE A 139 4.83 -13.65 -3.38
C PHE A 139 3.43 -13.04 -3.56
N THR A 140 3.04 -12.84 -4.81
CA THR A 140 1.78 -12.19 -5.20
C THR A 140 0.95 -13.09 -6.09
N ALA A 141 -0.30 -12.71 -6.36
CA ALA A 141 -1.21 -13.42 -7.26
C ALA A 141 -0.90 -13.19 -8.76
N LEU A 142 0.25 -12.59 -9.10
CA LEU A 142 0.70 -12.50 -10.50
C LEU A 142 1.18 -13.87 -10.97
N GLU A 143 0.71 -14.26 -12.16
CA GLU A 143 1.23 -15.42 -12.86
C GLU A 143 2.50 -15.10 -13.65
N PRO A 144 3.31 -16.12 -14.02
CA PRO A 144 4.51 -15.90 -14.83
C PRO A 144 4.21 -15.12 -16.12
N GLY A 145 4.95 -14.04 -16.33
CA GLY A 145 4.76 -13.16 -17.49
C GLY A 145 3.66 -12.11 -17.38
N GLU A 146 2.95 -12.05 -16.25
CA GLU A 146 2.00 -10.97 -15.96
C GLU A 146 2.68 -9.74 -15.36
N ILE A 147 2.11 -8.57 -15.63
CA ILE A 147 2.49 -7.30 -15.02
C ILE A 147 1.25 -6.55 -14.51
N VAL A 148 1.42 -5.78 -13.45
CA VAL A 148 0.43 -4.77 -13.07
C VAL A 148 0.51 -3.62 -14.07
N THR A 149 -0.60 -3.25 -14.70
CA THR A 149 -0.68 -2.18 -15.68
C THR A 149 -1.24 -0.89 -15.10
N ALA A 150 -2.20 -0.99 -14.18
CA ALA A 150 -2.78 0.15 -13.48
C ALA A 150 -3.36 -0.26 -12.13
N ILE A 151 -3.54 0.74 -11.27
CA ILE A 151 -4.24 0.65 -10.01
C ILE A 151 -5.52 1.48 -10.11
N ARG A 152 -6.67 0.86 -9.82
CA ARG A 152 -7.98 1.52 -9.77
C ARG A 152 -8.42 1.66 -8.33
N ILE A 153 -8.86 2.85 -7.95
CA ILE A 153 -9.33 3.17 -6.62
C ILE A 153 -10.66 3.92 -6.80
N LYS A 154 -11.71 3.42 -6.16
CA LYS A 154 -12.98 4.15 -6.14
C LYS A 154 -12.78 5.48 -5.41
N ALA A 155 -13.20 6.58 -6.01
CA ALA A 155 -13.15 7.88 -5.35
C ALA A 155 -13.94 7.82 -4.02
N PRO A 156 -13.32 8.16 -2.89
CA PRO A 156 -14.01 8.12 -1.60
C PRO A 156 -15.09 9.20 -1.53
N PRO A 157 -16.09 9.05 -0.65
CA PRO A 157 -17.06 10.10 -0.42
C PRO A 157 -16.41 11.41 0.03
N ALA A 158 -16.96 12.54 -0.39
CA ALA A 158 -16.49 13.86 0.06
C ALA A 158 -16.52 13.95 1.59
N GLY A 159 -15.54 14.59 2.18
CA GLY A 159 -15.43 14.73 3.64
C GLY A 159 -14.91 13.49 4.36
N HIS A 160 -14.40 12.48 3.66
CA HIS A 160 -13.73 11.34 4.28
C HIS A 160 -12.51 11.79 5.09
N GLY A 161 -12.28 11.11 6.22
CA GLY A 161 -11.07 11.25 7.02
C GLY A 161 -10.05 10.18 6.64
N TRP A 162 -8.77 10.53 6.72
CA TRP A 162 -7.67 9.66 6.29
C TRP A 162 -6.41 9.93 7.11
N ALA A 163 -5.58 8.92 7.28
CA ALA A 163 -4.25 9.06 7.84
C ALA A 163 -3.36 7.87 7.50
N TYR A 164 -2.06 8.13 7.36
CA TYR A 164 -1.02 7.11 7.36
C TYR A 164 -0.01 7.43 8.46
N GLU A 165 0.09 6.58 9.47
CA GLU A 165 1.03 6.70 10.58
C GLU A 165 2.12 5.64 10.49
N LYS A 166 3.38 6.05 10.51
CA LYS A 166 4.54 5.17 10.32
C LYS A 166 5.59 5.39 11.40
N LEU A 167 5.92 4.35 12.14
CA LEU A 167 7.08 4.31 13.00
C LEU A 167 8.28 3.81 12.19
N LYS A 168 9.35 4.59 12.13
CA LYS A 168 10.63 4.25 11.48
C LYS A 168 11.80 4.70 12.33
N ARG A 169 12.97 4.07 12.21
CA ARG A 169 14.17 4.39 12.98
C ARG A 169 14.88 5.64 12.47
N LYS A 170 14.87 5.85 11.16
CA LYS A 170 15.52 6.98 10.47
C LYS A 170 14.74 7.35 9.22
N VAL A 171 15.07 8.50 8.65
CA VAL A 171 14.54 8.91 7.33
C VAL A 171 14.92 7.86 6.29
N GLY A 172 13.98 7.50 5.43
CA GLY A 172 14.19 6.52 4.36
C GLY A 172 14.08 5.05 4.77
N ASP A 173 13.92 4.74 6.07
CA ASP A 173 13.79 3.35 6.53
C ASP A 173 12.39 2.77 6.27
N TYR A 174 12.33 1.45 6.19
CA TYR A 174 11.09 0.70 6.27
C TYR A 174 10.39 0.92 7.61
N ALA A 175 9.08 0.71 7.65
CA ALA A 175 8.34 0.81 8.88
C ALA A 175 8.77 -0.26 9.90
N THR A 176 8.91 0.11 11.16
CA THR A 176 8.83 -0.84 12.28
C THR A 176 7.43 -1.39 12.38
N ALA A 177 6.44 -0.51 12.25
CA ALA A 177 5.02 -0.77 12.06
C ALA A 177 4.38 0.49 11.46
N ALA A 178 3.34 0.33 10.64
CA ALA A 178 2.54 1.46 10.19
C ALA A 178 1.06 1.08 10.05
N ALA A 179 0.19 2.08 10.07
CA ALA A 179 -1.24 1.93 9.88
C ALA A 179 -1.79 2.98 8.92
N ALA A 180 -2.56 2.53 7.94
CA ALA A 180 -3.39 3.33 7.05
C ALA A 180 -4.84 3.27 7.55
N VAL A 181 -5.49 4.41 7.64
CA VAL A 181 -6.92 4.50 7.99
C VAL A 181 -7.62 5.40 6.99
N MET A 182 -8.79 4.95 6.54
CA MET A 182 -9.78 5.76 5.83
C MET A 182 -11.12 5.58 6.54
N LEU A 183 -11.84 6.66 6.81
CA LEU A 183 -13.16 6.58 7.45
C LEU A 183 -14.09 7.70 6.96
N THR A 184 -15.38 7.49 7.15
CA THR A 184 -16.41 8.53 7.01
C THR A 184 -17.17 8.63 8.31
N MET A 185 -17.66 9.83 8.62
CA MET A 185 -18.49 10.10 9.79
C MET A 185 -19.90 10.46 9.37
N ASP A 186 -20.88 9.97 10.12
CA ASP A 186 -22.28 10.43 10.04
C ASP A 186 -22.81 10.67 11.45
N SER A 187 -23.36 11.86 11.68
CA SER A 187 -23.98 12.25 12.96
C SER A 187 -23.07 11.98 14.17
N GLY A 188 -21.75 12.22 14.01
CA GLY A 188 -20.72 12.03 15.06
C GLY A 188 -20.29 10.58 15.28
N LYS A 189 -20.73 9.64 14.43
CA LYS A 189 -20.38 8.23 14.47
C LYS A 189 -19.67 7.82 13.18
N VAL A 190 -18.85 6.81 13.28
CA VAL A 190 -18.17 6.20 12.12
C VAL A 190 -19.21 5.51 11.24
N ALA A 191 -19.39 5.99 10.02
CA ALA A 191 -20.27 5.36 9.04
C ALA A 191 -19.54 4.23 8.29
N THR A 192 -18.29 4.48 7.86
CA THR A 192 -17.40 3.48 7.26
C THR A 192 -16.00 3.60 7.83
N CYS A 193 -15.28 2.51 7.88
CA CYS A 193 -13.87 2.50 8.29
C CYS A 193 -13.12 1.46 7.46
N SER A 194 -11.90 1.75 7.07
CA SER A 194 -10.99 0.79 6.46
C SER A 194 -9.58 0.96 7.00
N ILE A 195 -8.91 -0.17 7.31
CA ILE A 195 -7.64 -0.20 8.05
C ILE A 195 -6.67 -1.17 7.38
N GLY A 196 -5.52 -0.64 6.95
CA GLY A 196 -4.39 -1.45 6.48
C GLY A 196 -3.20 -1.34 7.44
N LEU A 197 -2.48 -2.45 7.67
CA LEU A 197 -1.27 -2.48 8.50
C LEU A 197 -0.05 -2.88 7.66
N THR A 198 1.08 -2.16 7.85
CA THR A 198 2.32 -2.37 7.10
C THR A 198 3.39 -2.99 7.98
N ASN A 199 4.11 -3.98 7.43
CA ASN A 199 5.33 -4.60 7.98
C ASN A 199 5.15 -5.25 9.36
N VAL A 200 3.99 -5.81 9.63
CA VAL A 200 3.68 -6.50 10.89
C VAL A 200 3.15 -7.93 10.68
N SER A 201 3.40 -8.47 9.49
CA SER A 201 3.23 -9.87 9.08
C SER A 201 4.06 -10.11 7.82
N GLU A 202 4.04 -11.34 7.28
CA GLU A 202 4.65 -11.69 5.98
C GLU A 202 3.95 -11.03 4.77
N THR A 203 2.73 -10.54 4.98
CA THR A 203 1.96 -9.76 4.00
C THR A 203 1.43 -8.49 4.65
N PRO A 204 1.05 -7.45 3.87
CA PRO A 204 0.23 -6.37 4.40
C PRO A 204 -1.07 -6.95 4.96
N LEU A 205 -1.60 -6.35 6.02
CA LEU A 205 -2.80 -6.85 6.68
C LEU A 205 -3.98 -5.90 6.49
N TRP A 206 -5.15 -6.48 6.29
CA TRP A 206 -6.44 -5.80 6.37
C TRP A 206 -7.10 -6.15 7.70
N ALA A 207 -7.35 -5.13 8.55
CA ALA A 207 -7.83 -5.31 9.92
C ALA A 207 -9.38 -5.27 9.98
N GLU A 208 -10.05 -6.18 9.27
CA GLU A 208 -11.51 -6.23 9.10
C GLU A 208 -12.28 -6.23 10.43
N GLU A 209 -11.84 -7.02 11.41
CA GLU A 209 -12.52 -7.09 12.72
C GLU A 209 -12.39 -5.77 13.49
N ALA A 210 -11.26 -5.07 13.36
CA ALA A 210 -11.10 -3.75 13.94
C ALA A 210 -12.05 -2.72 13.30
N GLU A 211 -12.25 -2.80 11.99
CA GLU A 211 -13.21 -1.96 11.26
C GLU A 211 -14.64 -2.16 11.78
N LYS A 212 -15.08 -3.42 11.90
CA LYS A 212 -16.42 -3.78 12.41
C LYS A 212 -16.68 -3.24 13.81
N ILE A 213 -15.65 -3.25 14.69
CA ILE A 213 -15.75 -2.71 16.05
C ILE A 213 -15.95 -1.18 16.04
N LEU A 214 -15.34 -0.47 15.07
CA LEU A 214 -15.35 0.98 15.00
C LEU A 214 -16.62 1.54 14.35
N VAL A 215 -17.20 0.83 13.39
CA VAL A 215 -18.42 1.27 12.69
C VAL A 215 -19.58 1.45 13.68
N GLY A 216 -20.28 2.57 13.60
CA GLY A 216 -21.37 2.98 14.50
C GLY A 216 -20.89 3.61 15.82
N SER A 217 -19.58 3.64 16.11
CA SER A 217 -19.04 4.25 17.33
C SER A 217 -18.69 5.73 17.13
N ALA A 218 -18.56 6.45 18.23
CA ALA A 218 -18.02 7.83 18.24
C ALA A 218 -16.50 7.88 18.35
N LEU A 219 -15.80 6.75 18.17
CA LEU A 219 -14.36 6.59 18.42
C LEU A 219 -13.98 6.96 19.88
N ASP A 220 -14.79 6.54 20.82
CA ASP A 220 -14.47 6.67 22.24
C ASP A 220 -13.27 5.76 22.61
N GLY A 221 -12.58 6.12 23.71
CA GLY A 221 -11.36 5.43 24.09
C GLY A 221 -11.53 3.93 24.41
N ALA A 222 -12.72 3.48 24.84
CA ALA A 222 -12.97 2.07 25.11
C ALA A 222 -13.12 1.29 23.80
N THR A 223 -13.88 1.83 22.83
CA THR A 223 -14.08 1.22 21.52
C THR A 223 -12.77 1.19 20.71
N VAL A 224 -12.00 2.28 20.73
CA VAL A 224 -10.68 2.33 20.06
C VAL A 224 -9.73 1.27 20.65
N ARG A 225 -9.67 1.10 21.99
CA ARG A 225 -8.84 0.04 22.59
C ARG A 225 -9.24 -1.36 22.14
N LYS A 226 -10.54 -1.64 22.00
CA LYS A 226 -11.03 -2.96 21.51
C LYS A 226 -10.62 -3.19 20.04
N ALA A 227 -10.78 -2.18 19.18
CA ALA A 227 -10.38 -2.27 17.79
C ALA A 227 -8.85 -2.45 17.64
N VAL A 228 -8.07 -1.71 18.43
CA VAL A 228 -6.61 -1.86 18.47
C VAL A 228 -6.21 -3.28 18.90
N ALA A 229 -6.85 -3.84 19.92
CA ALA A 229 -6.56 -5.20 20.35
C ALA A 229 -6.89 -6.22 19.24
N ALA A 230 -8.00 -6.04 18.51
CA ALA A 230 -8.35 -6.89 17.38
C ALA A 230 -7.31 -6.76 16.22
N ALA A 231 -6.82 -5.57 15.96
CA ALA A 231 -5.77 -5.34 14.96
C ALA A 231 -4.40 -5.91 15.39
N GLU A 232 -4.03 -5.79 16.67
CA GLU A 232 -2.82 -6.41 17.22
C GLU A 232 -2.88 -7.95 17.12
N ALA A 233 -4.05 -8.56 17.31
CA ALA A 233 -4.23 -10.01 17.32
C ALA A 233 -3.96 -10.69 15.96
N ILE A 234 -4.09 -9.98 14.85
CA ILE A 234 -3.78 -10.51 13.50
C ILE A 234 -2.32 -10.33 13.10
N THR A 235 -1.51 -9.62 13.90
CA THR A 235 -0.09 -9.37 13.56
C THR A 235 0.77 -10.59 13.87
N SER A 236 1.78 -10.82 13.03
CA SER A 236 2.82 -11.84 13.21
C SER A 236 4.15 -11.37 12.63
N PRO A 237 4.73 -10.27 13.14
CA PRO A 237 5.98 -9.75 12.60
C PRO A 237 7.16 -10.63 12.98
N ALA A 238 8.14 -10.76 12.09
CA ALA A 238 9.43 -11.34 12.44
C ALA A 238 10.20 -10.42 13.40
N ALA A 239 10.97 -11.00 14.31
CA ALA A 239 11.95 -10.26 15.09
C ALA A 239 13.15 -9.89 14.20
N ASP A 240 13.50 -8.62 14.16
CA ASP A 240 14.61 -8.10 13.38
C ASP A 240 15.30 -6.91 14.08
N SER A 241 16.16 -6.19 13.34
CA SER A 241 16.84 -5.00 13.85
C SER A 241 15.88 -3.84 14.21
N ARG A 242 14.59 -3.94 13.91
CA ARG A 242 13.54 -2.96 14.26
C ARG A 242 12.90 -3.26 15.61
N GLY A 243 13.09 -4.46 16.13
CA GLY A 243 12.63 -4.86 17.45
C GLY A 243 12.07 -6.29 17.51
N PRO A 244 11.81 -6.77 18.73
CA PRO A 244 11.19 -8.07 18.95
C PRO A 244 9.71 -8.06 18.56
N VAL A 245 9.13 -9.25 18.36
CA VAL A 245 7.74 -9.46 17.92
C VAL A 245 6.74 -8.63 18.73
N HIS A 246 6.76 -8.78 20.07
CA HIS A 246 5.83 -8.08 20.95
C HIS A 246 5.89 -6.55 20.85
N TYR A 247 7.09 -6.00 20.65
CA TYR A 247 7.28 -4.56 20.46
C TYR A 247 6.65 -4.10 19.15
N ARG A 248 6.92 -4.81 18.04
CA ARG A 248 6.39 -4.46 16.71
C ARG A 248 4.85 -4.57 16.67
N THR A 249 4.29 -5.62 17.27
CA THR A 249 2.82 -5.77 17.46
C THR A 249 2.26 -4.58 18.24
N LYS A 250 2.87 -4.23 19.39
CA LYS A 250 2.42 -3.09 20.18
C LYS A 250 2.51 -1.77 19.42
N MET A 251 3.55 -1.58 18.62
CA MET A 251 3.71 -0.38 17.82
C MET A 251 2.68 -0.29 16.68
N ALA A 252 2.21 -1.42 16.13
CA ALA A 252 1.08 -1.41 15.20
C ALA A 252 -0.18 -0.81 15.85
N GLY A 253 -0.50 -1.22 17.08
CA GLY A 253 -1.61 -0.65 17.86
C GLY A 253 -1.45 0.84 18.16
N VAL A 254 -0.23 1.30 18.45
CA VAL A 254 0.06 2.72 18.66
C VAL A 254 -0.13 3.52 17.36
N MET A 255 0.38 3.01 16.21
CA MET A 255 0.20 3.67 14.92
C MET A 255 -1.28 3.71 14.52
N LEU A 256 -2.03 2.63 14.72
CA LEU A 256 -3.47 2.61 14.47
C LEU A 256 -4.22 3.64 15.33
N THR A 257 -3.90 3.73 16.62
CA THR A 257 -4.51 4.71 17.52
C THR A 257 -4.30 6.14 17.02
N ARG A 258 -3.08 6.47 16.59
CA ARG A 258 -2.74 7.79 16.04
C ARG A 258 -3.44 8.04 14.70
N ALA A 259 -3.44 7.05 13.82
CA ALA A 259 -4.09 7.16 12.53
C ALA A 259 -5.61 7.38 12.66
N LEU A 260 -6.27 6.68 13.58
CA LEU A 260 -7.70 6.89 13.88
C LEU A 260 -7.99 8.31 14.40
N ALA A 261 -7.17 8.82 15.30
CA ALA A 261 -7.33 10.19 15.82
C ALA A 261 -7.20 11.22 14.71
N ARG A 262 -6.16 11.13 13.87
CA ARG A 262 -5.93 12.05 12.76
C ARG A 262 -7.00 11.93 11.66
N ALA A 263 -7.44 10.71 11.35
CA ALA A 263 -8.51 10.50 10.38
C ALA A 263 -9.83 11.11 10.87
N LYS A 264 -10.15 10.97 12.16
CA LYS A 264 -11.33 11.60 12.78
C LYS A 264 -11.28 13.13 12.68
N GLU A 265 -10.13 13.76 12.96
CA GLU A 265 -9.94 15.22 12.87
C GLU A 265 -10.14 15.75 11.44
N ARG A 266 -9.87 14.93 10.42
CA ARG A 266 -9.98 15.30 9.00
C ARG A 266 -11.34 14.98 8.40
N ALA A 267 -12.12 14.11 9.03
CA ALA A 267 -13.48 13.79 8.58
C ALA A 267 -14.44 14.98 8.81
N ARG A 268 -15.28 15.25 7.82
CA ARG A 268 -16.23 16.38 7.81
C ARG A 268 -17.65 15.91 7.52
#